data_a3be10a8b443f24cc0847d8e2b53167a
#
_entry.id   a3be10a8b443f24cc0847d8e2b53167a
#
_cell.length_a   1.000
_cell.length_b   1.000
_cell.length_c   1.000
_cell.angle_alpha   90.00
_cell.angle_beta   90.00
_cell.angle_gamma   90.00
#
_symmetry.space_group_name_H-M   'P 1'
#
loop_
_entity.id
_entity.type
_entity.pdbx_description
1 polymer ?
#
loop_
_entity_poly.entity_id
_entity_poly.type
_entity_poly.pdbx_seq_one_letter_code
_entity_poly.pdbx_strand_id
1 'polypeptide(L)'
;YNVANTMPNILYNLLVGGALTAIFVPQLVRSFSDEDGGHAFASRLVTTISGILFALVIVGVIFAPALVRLYAPEFSTPGFETEQHIAVAFTRYCLPQIFFLGLFTMLGQVANARGSFGPLMWAPIANNLVGIALFGGFLAFSPNVDISSITSTQVQILGWGTTFSVVVQALVLVPVVKRLGITIKPKFGLHGLGK
;
A
#
# COMPACT_ATOMS: atom_id res chain seq x y z
N TYR A 1 10.87 12.67 6.67
CA TYR A 1 9.57 11.96 6.64
C TYR A 1 8.88 12.09 5.28
N ASN A 2 8.68 13.32 4.78
CA ASN A 2 7.96 13.56 3.53
C ASN A 2 8.56 12.79 2.34
N VAL A 3 9.86 12.88 2.13
CA VAL A 3 10.56 12.19 1.02
C VAL A 3 10.26 10.69 1.02
N ALA A 4 10.44 10.03 2.16
CA ALA A 4 10.28 8.59 2.27
C ALA A 4 8.81 8.13 2.15
N ASN A 5 7.86 8.94 2.65
CA ASN A 5 6.43 8.61 2.58
C ASN A 5 5.81 8.96 1.23
N THR A 6 6.37 9.93 0.50
CA THR A 6 5.89 10.32 -0.83
C THR A 6 6.23 9.27 -1.90
N MET A 7 7.39 8.59 -1.77
CA MET A 7 7.84 7.56 -2.71
C MET A 7 6.82 6.41 -2.90
N PRO A 8 6.31 5.77 -1.84
CA PRO A 8 5.29 4.72 -1.99
C PRO A 8 4.04 5.22 -2.71
N ASN A 9 3.60 6.45 -2.42
CA ASN A 9 2.41 7.04 -3.04
C ASN A 9 2.61 7.34 -4.54
N ILE A 10 3.78 7.84 -4.94
CA ILE A 10 4.11 8.06 -6.35
C ILE A 10 4.11 6.74 -7.11
N LEU A 11 4.82 5.73 -6.59
CA LEU A 11 4.88 4.40 -7.20
C LEU A 11 3.50 3.73 -7.25
N TYR A 12 2.71 3.86 -6.19
CA TYR A 12 1.33 3.40 -6.16
C TYR A 12 0.48 4.07 -7.24
N ASN A 13 0.49 5.40 -7.35
CA ASN A 13 -0.31 6.13 -8.34
C ASN A 13 0.09 5.79 -9.77
N LEU A 14 1.38 5.60 -10.04
CA LEU A 14 1.89 5.19 -11.36
C LEU A 14 1.42 3.78 -11.74
N LEU A 15 1.48 2.84 -10.80
CA LEU A 15 1.27 1.40 -11.06
C LEU A 15 -0.19 0.99 -10.90
N VAL A 16 -0.90 1.54 -9.93
CA VAL A 16 -2.23 1.07 -9.50
C VAL A 16 -3.34 2.08 -9.81
N GLY A 17 -3.03 3.38 -9.76
CA GLY A 17 -4.05 4.45 -9.77
C GLY A 17 -4.85 4.60 -11.07
N GLY A 18 -4.29 4.27 -12.23
CA GLY A 18 -4.95 4.49 -13.52
C GLY A 18 -5.17 3.23 -14.34
N ALA A 19 -4.08 2.55 -14.72
CA ALA A 19 -4.12 1.45 -15.67
C ALA A 19 -4.88 0.22 -15.13
N LEU A 20 -4.63 -0.15 -13.87
CA LEU A 20 -5.27 -1.33 -13.27
C LEU A 20 -6.78 -1.14 -13.12
N THR A 21 -7.23 0.02 -12.66
CA THR A 21 -8.66 0.30 -12.49
C THR A 21 -9.39 0.30 -13.83
N ALA A 22 -8.85 0.97 -14.84
CA ALA A 22 -9.50 1.08 -16.15
C ALA A 22 -9.62 -0.27 -16.89
N ILE A 23 -8.65 -1.15 -16.73
CA ILE A 23 -8.60 -2.45 -17.42
C ILE A 23 -9.40 -3.51 -16.66
N PHE A 24 -9.24 -3.60 -15.34
CA PHE A 24 -9.75 -4.74 -14.58
C PHE A 24 -11.20 -4.60 -14.11
N VAL A 25 -11.70 -3.39 -13.87
CA VAL A 25 -13.09 -3.21 -13.43
C VAL A 25 -14.10 -3.74 -14.47
N PRO A 26 -13.98 -3.41 -15.78
CA PRO A 26 -14.89 -3.97 -16.78
C PRO A 26 -14.81 -5.50 -16.90
N GLN A 27 -13.60 -6.06 -16.77
CA GLN A 27 -13.42 -7.52 -16.83
C GLN A 27 -14.02 -8.20 -15.59
N LEU A 28 -13.87 -7.58 -14.41
CA LEU A 28 -14.45 -8.08 -13.17
C LEU A 28 -16.00 -8.09 -13.24
N VAL A 29 -16.60 -7.00 -13.77
CA VAL A 29 -18.05 -6.91 -13.92
C VAL A 29 -18.56 -7.97 -14.91
N ARG A 30 -17.84 -8.20 -16.01
CA ARG A 30 -18.20 -9.27 -16.98
C ARG A 30 -18.12 -10.65 -16.36
N SER A 31 -17.11 -10.92 -15.54
CA SER A 31 -16.93 -12.25 -14.92
C SER A 31 -18.03 -12.60 -13.90
N PHE A 32 -18.80 -11.63 -13.42
CA PHE A 32 -19.95 -11.92 -12.55
C PHE A 32 -21.10 -12.65 -13.26
N SER A 33 -21.10 -12.64 -14.59
CA SER A 33 -22.03 -13.44 -15.41
C SER A 33 -21.58 -14.89 -15.59
N ASP A 34 -20.37 -15.25 -15.14
CA ASP A 34 -19.88 -16.62 -15.20
C ASP A 34 -20.63 -17.52 -14.19
N GLU A 35 -20.63 -18.83 -14.43
CA GLU A 35 -21.32 -19.82 -13.59
C GLU A 35 -20.89 -19.77 -12.11
N ASP A 36 -19.63 -19.37 -11.84
CA ASP A 36 -19.09 -19.23 -10.49
C ASP A 36 -19.31 -17.83 -9.87
N GLY A 37 -20.09 -16.96 -10.54
CA GLY A 37 -20.33 -15.59 -10.07
C GLY A 37 -19.07 -14.72 -9.97
N GLY A 38 -18.04 -15.04 -10.76
CA GLY A 38 -16.78 -14.28 -10.82
C GLY A 38 -15.76 -14.58 -9.70
N HIS A 39 -16.02 -15.56 -8.85
CA HIS A 39 -15.12 -15.89 -7.74
C HIS A 39 -13.73 -16.32 -8.20
N ALA A 40 -13.63 -17.14 -9.26
CA ALA A 40 -12.35 -17.59 -9.78
C ALA A 40 -11.56 -16.44 -10.39
N PHE A 41 -12.22 -15.57 -11.15
CA PHE A 41 -11.58 -14.40 -11.76
C PHE A 41 -11.09 -13.41 -10.70
N ALA A 42 -11.93 -13.01 -9.74
CA ALA A 42 -11.58 -12.12 -8.66
C ALA A 42 -10.40 -12.68 -7.84
N SER A 43 -10.43 -13.99 -7.53
CA SER A 43 -9.34 -14.65 -6.78
C SER A 43 -8.02 -14.63 -7.55
N ARG A 44 -8.04 -14.95 -8.84
CA ARG A 44 -6.83 -14.91 -9.69
C ARG A 44 -6.29 -13.50 -9.82
N LEU A 45 -7.17 -12.52 -10.06
CA LEU A 45 -6.81 -11.12 -10.21
C LEU A 45 -6.10 -10.60 -8.95
N VAL A 46 -6.75 -10.76 -7.79
CA VAL A 46 -6.19 -10.31 -6.51
C VAL A 46 -4.88 -11.04 -6.20
N THR A 47 -4.79 -12.36 -6.43
CA THR A 47 -3.57 -13.13 -6.17
C THR A 47 -2.42 -12.72 -7.08
N THR A 48 -2.68 -12.55 -8.38
CA THR A 48 -1.63 -12.20 -9.35
C THR A 48 -1.09 -10.80 -9.10
N ILE A 49 -1.99 -9.82 -8.90
CA ILE A 49 -1.57 -8.44 -8.64
C ILE A 49 -0.87 -8.34 -7.30
N SER A 50 -1.36 -9.03 -6.25
CA SER A 50 -0.68 -9.08 -4.96
C SER A 50 0.72 -9.68 -5.09
N GLY A 51 0.90 -10.73 -5.90
CA GLY A 51 2.21 -11.31 -6.18
C GLY A 51 3.17 -10.34 -6.86
N ILE A 52 2.69 -9.61 -7.87
CA ILE A 52 3.48 -8.58 -8.57
C ILE A 52 3.87 -7.44 -7.62
N LEU A 53 2.91 -6.94 -6.84
CA LEU A 53 3.16 -5.87 -5.88
C LEU A 53 4.13 -6.31 -4.78
N PHE A 54 4.02 -7.56 -4.32
CA PHE A 54 4.95 -8.11 -3.33
C PHE A 54 6.38 -8.19 -3.87
N ALA A 55 6.55 -8.68 -5.10
CA ALA A 55 7.84 -8.71 -5.77
C ALA A 55 8.42 -7.29 -5.94
N LEU A 56 7.57 -6.33 -6.33
CA LEU A 56 7.96 -4.93 -6.49
C LEU A 56 8.39 -4.29 -5.16
N VAL A 57 7.71 -4.61 -4.06
CA VAL A 57 8.11 -4.16 -2.72
C VAL A 57 9.48 -4.71 -2.35
N ILE A 58 9.73 -6.01 -2.60
CA ILE A 58 11.05 -6.61 -2.33
C ILE A 58 12.15 -5.88 -3.12
N VAL A 59 11.94 -5.69 -4.42
CA VAL A 59 12.88 -4.95 -5.27
C VAL A 59 13.07 -3.53 -4.75
N GLY A 60 11.98 -2.82 -4.43
CA GLY A 60 12.05 -1.47 -3.88
C GLY A 60 12.83 -1.38 -2.57
N VAL A 61 12.63 -2.31 -1.65
CA VAL A 61 13.36 -2.36 -0.37
C VAL A 61 14.86 -2.61 -0.57
N ILE A 62 15.22 -3.48 -1.52
CA ILE A 62 16.62 -3.74 -1.87
C ILE A 62 17.24 -2.47 -2.48
N PHE A 63 16.54 -1.82 -3.41
CA PHE A 63 17.01 -0.63 -4.11
C PHE A 63 16.65 0.69 -3.40
N ALA A 64 16.20 0.66 -2.14
CA ALA A 64 15.85 1.87 -1.37
C ALA A 64 16.96 2.94 -1.36
N PRO A 65 18.27 2.61 -1.24
CA PRO A 65 19.31 3.63 -1.32
C PRO A 65 19.36 4.34 -2.67
N ALA A 66 19.16 3.61 -3.77
CA ALA A 66 19.13 4.18 -5.11
C ALA A 66 17.90 5.08 -5.32
N LEU A 67 16.74 4.66 -4.80
CA LEU A 67 15.52 5.46 -4.84
C LEU A 67 15.68 6.78 -4.09
N VAL A 68 16.29 6.75 -2.88
CA VAL A 68 16.55 7.97 -2.10
C VAL A 68 17.51 8.89 -2.85
N ARG A 69 18.58 8.38 -3.46
CA ARG A 69 19.52 9.17 -4.26
C ARG A 69 18.85 9.81 -5.48
N LEU A 70 17.94 9.11 -6.12
CA LEU A 70 17.22 9.61 -7.29
C LEU A 70 16.23 10.73 -6.91
N TYR A 71 15.52 10.56 -5.81
CA TYR A 71 14.45 11.49 -5.40
C TYR A 71 14.96 12.69 -4.57
N ALA A 72 15.99 12.48 -3.76
CA ALA A 72 16.62 13.49 -2.91
C ALA A 72 18.14 13.46 -3.06
N PRO A 73 18.68 13.86 -4.22
CA PRO A 73 20.10 13.80 -4.51
C PRO A 73 20.95 14.64 -3.53
N GLU A 74 20.39 15.67 -2.94
CA GLU A 74 21.00 16.50 -1.91
C GLU A 74 21.47 15.69 -0.68
N PHE A 75 20.76 14.63 -0.30
CA PHE A 75 21.16 13.75 0.80
C PHE A 75 22.39 12.89 0.46
N SER A 76 22.87 12.93 -0.77
CA SER A 76 24.08 12.23 -1.21
C SER A 76 25.33 13.12 -1.20
N THR A 77 25.19 14.40 -0.79
CA THR A 77 26.33 15.33 -0.68
C THR A 77 27.01 15.17 0.68
N PRO A 78 28.33 15.46 0.76
CA PRO A 78 29.07 15.43 2.03
C PRO A 78 28.40 16.32 3.09
N GLY A 79 28.27 15.78 4.32
CA GLY A 79 27.62 16.45 5.44
C GLY A 79 26.18 16.04 5.70
N PHE A 80 25.55 15.21 4.82
CA PHE A 80 24.19 14.72 4.96
C PHE A 80 24.10 13.20 5.16
N GLU A 81 25.18 12.57 5.64
CA GLU A 81 25.25 11.11 5.80
C GLU A 81 24.18 10.58 6.77
N THR A 82 23.91 11.30 7.86
CA THR A 82 22.91 10.93 8.86
C THR A 82 21.51 10.99 8.27
N GLU A 83 21.19 12.08 7.56
CA GLU A 83 19.91 12.27 6.88
C GLU A 83 19.68 11.22 5.82
N GLN A 84 20.71 10.87 5.04
CA GLN A 84 20.65 9.80 4.05
C GLN A 84 20.33 8.44 4.71
N HIS A 85 21.04 8.10 5.79
CA HIS A 85 20.77 6.85 6.51
C HIS A 85 19.34 6.78 7.04
N ILE A 86 18.85 7.86 7.65
CA ILE A 86 17.48 7.96 8.15
C ILE A 86 16.48 7.84 7.01
N ALA A 87 16.70 8.56 5.89
CA ALA A 87 15.81 8.51 4.73
C ALA A 87 15.73 7.12 4.12
N VAL A 88 16.86 6.42 3.98
CA VAL A 88 16.90 5.04 3.47
C VAL A 88 16.18 4.08 4.41
N ALA A 89 16.44 4.17 5.72
CA ALA A 89 15.76 3.32 6.71
C ALA A 89 14.25 3.55 6.69
N PHE A 90 13.83 4.81 6.70
CA PHE A 90 12.41 5.17 6.63
C PHE A 90 11.74 4.67 5.34
N THR A 91 12.41 4.84 4.20
CA THR A 91 11.93 4.34 2.90
C THR A 91 11.70 2.84 2.94
N ARG A 92 12.62 2.06 3.53
CA ARG A 92 12.48 0.61 3.70
C ARG A 92 11.27 0.23 4.54
N TYR A 93 10.96 0.98 5.59
CA TYR A 93 9.79 0.72 6.45
C TYR A 93 8.48 1.16 5.79
N CYS A 94 8.50 2.16 4.91
CA CYS A 94 7.32 2.67 4.22
C CYS A 94 7.01 1.94 2.91
N LEU A 95 7.99 1.36 2.21
CA LEU A 95 7.75 0.67 0.93
C LEU A 95 6.71 -0.47 0.99
N PRO A 96 6.60 -1.27 2.07
CA PRO A 96 5.54 -2.28 2.18
C PRO A 96 4.12 -1.71 2.05
N GLN A 97 3.91 -0.41 2.25
CA GLN A 97 2.62 0.25 2.03
C GLN A 97 2.08 0.04 0.62
N ILE A 98 2.96 -0.04 -0.39
CA ILE A 98 2.57 -0.24 -1.80
C ILE A 98 1.75 -1.52 -1.95
N PHE A 99 2.17 -2.59 -1.29
CA PHE A 99 1.43 -3.85 -1.29
C PHE A 99 0.03 -3.69 -0.71
N PHE A 100 -0.08 -3.07 0.45
CA PHE A 100 -1.38 -2.91 1.14
C PHE A 100 -2.28 -1.89 0.45
N LEU A 101 -1.74 -0.81 -0.13
CA LEU A 101 -2.49 0.12 -0.96
C LEU A 101 -3.05 -0.57 -2.21
N GLY A 102 -2.25 -1.41 -2.85
CA GLY A 102 -2.70 -2.21 -3.99
C GLY A 102 -3.78 -3.22 -3.59
N LEU A 103 -3.59 -3.91 -2.46
CA LEU A 103 -4.59 -4.82 -1.92
C LEU A 103 -5.91 -4.09 -1.60
N PHE A 104 -5.83 -2.92 -0.94
CA PHE A 104 -6.96 -2.03 -0.68
C PHE A 104 -7.71 -1.70 -1.98
N THR A 105 -6.99 -1.28 -3.02
CA THR A 105 -7.58 -0.94 -4.31
C THR A 105 -8.26 -2.14 -4.94
N MET A 106 -7.61 -3.30 -4.97
CA MET A 106 -8.20 -4.51 -5.56
C MET A 106 -9.46 -4.95 -4.83
N LEU A 107 -9.43 -5.01 -3.50
CA LEU A 107 -10.60 -5.33 -2.69
C LEU A 107 -11.72 -4.30 -2.88
N GLY A 108 -11.37 -3.02 -2.99
CA GLY A 108 -12.30 -1.93 -3.26
C GLY A 108 -12.96 -2.06 -4.62
N GLN A 109 -12.22 -2.41 -5.67
CA GLN A 109 -12.81 -2.63 -7.00
C GLN A 109 -13.73 -3.86 -7.02
N VAL A 110 -13.38 -4.93 -6.31
CA VAL A 110 -14.25 -6.10 -6.15
C VAL A 110 -15.56 -5.70 -5.44
N ALA A 111 -15.50 -4.88 -4.40
CA ALA A 111 -16.69 -4.38 -3.71
C ALA A 111 -17.51 -3.43 -4.59
N ASN A 112 -16.88 -2.50 -5.31
CA ASN A 112 -17.52 -1.58 -6.24
C ASN A 112 -18.26 -2.32 -7.37
N ALA A 113 -17.64 -3.33 -7.94
CA ALA A 113 -18.23 -4.13 -9.00
C ALA A 113 -19.48 -4.90 -8.54
N ARG A 114 -19.64 -5.13 -7.22
CA ARG A 114 -20.86 -5.67 -6.58
C ARG A 114 -21.81 -4.57 -6.08
N GLY A 115 -21.62 -3.32 -6.49
CA GLY A 115 -22.48 -2.19 -6.10
C GLY A 115 -22.23 -1.64 -4.68
N SER A 116 -21.16 -2.07 -4.00
CA SER A 116 -20.83 -1.61 -2.65
C SER A 116 -19.73 -0.55 -2.68
N PHE A 117 -20.12 0.70 -2.83
CA PHE A 117 -19.16 1.84 -2.96
C PHE A 117 -18.73 2.43 -1.60
N GLY A 118 -19.60 2.36 -0.58
CA GLY A 118 -19.36 2.98 0.72
C GLY A 118 -18.03 2.60 1.37
N PRO A 119 -17.71 1.30 1.50
CA PRO A 119 -16.51 0.85 2.21
C PRO A 119 -15.20 1.40 1.64
N LEU A 120 -15.11 1.57 0.31
CA LEU A 120 -13.95 2.16 -0.34
C LEU A 120 -13.73 3.62 0.09
N MET A 121 -14.84 4.36 0.29
CA MET A 121 -14.81 5.76 0.73
C MET A 121 -14.46 5.89 2.22
N TRP A 122 -14.89 4.93 3.06
CA TRP A 122 -14.69 5.01 4.51
C TRP A 122 -13.36 4.42 4.99
N ALA A 123 -12.78 3.47 4.27
CA ALA A 123 -11.53 2.83 4.69
C ALA A 123 -10.35 3.81 4.87
N PRO A 124 -10.16 4.88 4.06
CA PRO A 124 -9.14 5.89 4.32
C PRO A 124 -9.30 6.63 5.65
N ILE A 125 -10.52 6.72 6.19
CA ILE A 125 -10.76 7.33 7.50
C ILE A 125 -10.10 6.48 8.60
N ALA A 126 -10.19 5.15 8.49
CA ALA A 126 -9.51 4.26 9.45
C ALA A 126 -7.98 4.46 9.41
N ASN A 127 -7.39 4.61 8.23
CA ASN A 127 -5.98 4.97 8.07
C ASN A 127 -5.64 6.28 8.77
N ASN A 128 -6.43 7.33 8.52
CA ASN A 128 -6.22 8.64 9.12
C ASN A 128 -6.34 8.61 10.64
N LEU A 129 -7.30 7.88 11.20
CA LEU A 129 -7.46 7.75 12.65
C LEU A 129 -6.26 7.06 13.29
N VAL A 130 -5.77 5.97 12.67
CA VAL A 130 -4.55 5.29 13.14
C VAL A 130 -3.33 6.21 13.01
N GLY A 131 -3.22 6.94 11.91
CA GLY A 131 -2.16 7.92 11.69
C GLY A 131 -2.16 9.03 12.75
N ILE A 132 -3.33 9.62 13.05
CA ILE A 132 -3.47 10.63 14.10
C ILE A 132 -3.07 10.07 15.46
N ALA A 133 -3.53 8.87 15.80
CA ALA A 133 -3.15 8.20 17.05
C ALA A 133 -1.63 7.92 17.14
N LEU A 134 -1.03 7.48 16.03
CA LEU A 134 0.41 7.24 15.94
C LEU A 134 1.21 8.54 16.15
N PHE A 135 0.92 9.57 15.35
CA PHE A 135 1.67 10.83 15.43
C PHE A 135 1.38 11.60 16.72
N GLY A 136 0.13 11.60 17.18
CA GLY A 136 -0.25 12.21 18.46
C GLY A 136 0.43 11.51 19.64
N GLY A 137 0.44 10.19 19.64
CA GLY A 137 1.17 9.40 20.63
C GLY A 137 2.68 9.67 20.57
N PHE A 138 3.27 9.67 19.37
CA PHE A 138 4.68 9.97 19.19
C PHE A 138 5.06 11.35 19.76
N LEU A 139 4.29 12.38 19.45
CA LEU A 139 4.52 13.74 19.97
C LEU A 139 4.35 13.82 21.49
N ALA A 140 3.39 13.10 22.06
CA ALA A 140 3.18 13.08 23.51
C ALA A 140 4.35 12.45 24.27
N PHE A 141 4.99 11.41 23.70
CA PHE A 141 6.11 10.71 24.33
C PHE A 141 7.48 11.24 23.93
N SER A 142 7.57 12.04 22.86
CA SER A 142 8.83 12.56 22.31
C SER A 142 8.68 14.01 21.84
N PRO A 143 8.38 14.97 22.72
CA PRO A 143 8.01 16.34 22.34
C PRO A 143 9.15 17.16 21.71
N ASN A 144 10.42 16.79 21.93
CA ASN A 144 11.59 17.56 21.51
C ASN A 144 12.51 16.76 20.59
N VAL A 145 11.96 16.01 19.64
CA VAL A 145 12.78 15.25 18.68
C VAL A 145 13.15 16.12 17.49
N ASP A 146 14.46 16.33 17.33
CA ASP A 146 15.05 16.93 16.13
C ASP A 146 15.67 15.85 15.24
N ILE A 147 15.94 16.16 13.95
CA ILE A 147 16.54 15.21 13.00
C ILE A 147 17.90 14.69 13.51
N SER A 148 18.66 15.57 14.15
CA SER A 148 19.97 15.22 14.74
C SER A 148 19.89 14.34 15.98
N SER A 149 18.73 14.29 16.64
CA SER A 149 18.52 13.55 17.91
C SER A 149 17.57 12.35 17.76
N ILE A 150 17.00 12.12 16.58
CA ILE A 150 16.07 11.02 16.34
C ILE A 150 16.78 9.67 16.48
N THR A 151 16.24 8.80 17.31
CA THR A 151 16.78 7.46 17.51
C THR A 151 16.29 6.49 16.43
N SER A 152 17.07 5.41 16.19
CA SER A 152 16.67 4.35 15.27
C SER A 152 15.31 3.74 15.65
N THR A 153 15.00 3.62 16.93
CA THR A 153 13.69 3.11 17.41
C THR A 153 12.56 4.06 17.03
N GLN A 154 12.75 5.37 17.13
CA GLN A 154 11.75 6.36 16.73
C GLN A 154 11.47 6.33 15.22
N VAL A 155 12.54 6.18 14.42
CA VAL A 155 12.42 5.99 12.96
C VAL A 155 11.61 4.73 12.64
N GLN A 156 11.87 3.62 13.35
CA GLN A 156 11.11 2.36 13.20
C GLN A 156 9.64 2.53 13.59
N ILE A 157 9.35 3.15 14.72
CA ILE A 157 7.98 3.37 15.19
C ILE A 157 7.19 4.20 14.17
N LEU A 158 7.76 5.28 13.67
CA LEU A 158 7.12 6.13 12.67
C LEU A 158 6.95 5.40 11.33
N GLY A 159 7.96 4.70 10.85
CA GLY A 159 7.92 4.00 9.57
C GLY A 159 6.97 2.82 9.56
N TRP A 160 7.08 1.92 10.53
CA TRP A 160 6.17 0.78 10.67
C TRP A 160 4.76 1.21 11.08
N GLY A 161 4.63 2.25 11.92
CA GLY A 161 3.34 2.79 12.30
C GLY A 161 2.57 3.35 11.10
N THR A 162 3.26 4.07 10.20
CA THR A 162 2.66 4.56 8.96
C THR A 162 2.24 3.38 8.06
N THR A 163 3.07 2.37 7.93
CA THR A 163 2.71 1.14 7.19
C THR A 163 1.52 0.44 7.84
N PHE A 164 1.48 0.35 9.16
CA PHE A 164 0.38 -0.26 9.89
C PHE A 164 -0.96 0.47 9.68
N SER A 165 -0.96 1.79 9.57
CA SER A 165 -2.18 2.56 9.26
C SER A 165 -2.78 2.15 7.90
N VAL A 166 -1.93 1.92 6.90
CA VAL A 166 -2.34 1.43 5.57
C VAL A 166 -2.78 -0.04 5.61
N VAL A 167 -2.14 -0.87 6.43
CA VAL A 167 -2.61 -2.25 6.69
C VAL A 167 -4.05 -2.25 7.21
N VAL A 168 -4.35 -1.42 8.21
CA VAL A 168 -5.70 -1.28 8.77
C VAL A 168 -6.69 -0.86 7.68
N GLN A 169 -6.33 0.11 6.84
CA GLN A 169 -7.16 0.54 5.71
C GLN A 169 -7.51 -0.64 4.78
N ALA A 170 -6.54 -1.47 4.42
CA ALA A 170 -6.76 -2.62 3.56
C ALA A 170 -7.62 -3.70 4.25
N LEU A 171 -7.36 -3.97 5.53
CA LEU A 171 -8.05 -4.99 6.29
C LEU A 171 -9.53 -4.67 6.54
N VAL A 172 -9.91 -3.40 6.62
CA VAL A 172 -11.33 -2.97 6.72
C VAL A 172 -12.16 -3.48 5.55
N LEU A 173 -11.59 -3.65 4.36
CA LEU A 173 -12.32 -4.15 3.18
C LEU A 173 -12.49 -5.69 3.16
N VAL A 174 -11.67 -6.43 3.89
CA VAL A 174 -11.73 -7.91 3.90
C VAL A 174 -13.10 -8.44 4.37
N PRO A 175 -13.66 -8.00 5.52
CA PRO A 175 -14.99 -8.44 5.94
C PRO A 175 -16.09 -7.97 4.99
N VAL A 176 -15.93 -6.81 4.35
CA VAL A 176 -16.89 -6.30 3.37
C VAL A 176 -16.97 -7.24 2.17
N VAL A 177 -15.85 -7.57 1.55
CA VAL A 177 -15.79 -8.48 0.40
C VAL A 177 -16.34 -9.86 0.76
N LYS A 178 -16.04 -10.38 1.97
CA LYS A 178 -16.63 -11.63 2.46
C LYS A 178 -18.15 -11.56 2.59
N ARG A 179 -18.70 -10.44 3.12
CA ARG A 179 -20.17 -10.23 3.26
C ARG A 179 -20.87 -10.14 1.89
N LEU A 180 -20.19 -9.67 0.86
CA LEU A 180 -20.68 -9.65 -0.51
C LEU A 180 -20.65 -11.05 -1.16
N GLY A 181 -20.33 -12.08 -0.40
CA GLY A 181 -20.31 -13.46 -0.86
C GLY A 181 -19.06 -13.83 -1.66
N ILE A 182 -18.09 -12.94 -1.82
CA ILE A 182 -16.88 -13.22 -2.59
C ILE A 182 -15.82 -13.82 -1.68
N THR A 183 -15.48 -15.06 -1.95
CA THR A 183 -14.39 -15.77 -1.27
C THR A 183 -13.13 -15.69 -2.12
N ILE A 184 -12.18 -14.85 -1.70
CA ILE A 184 -10.89 -14.77 -2.36
C ILE A 184 -10.01 -15.90 -1.82
N LYS A 185 -9.70 -16.88 -2.68
CA LYS A 185 -8.75 -17.95 -2.39
C LYS A 185 -7.50 -17.74 -3.24
N PRO A 186 -6.28 -17.89 -2.71
CA PRO A 186 -5.07 -17.78 -3.50
C PRO A 186 -5.13 -18.76 -4.69
N LYS A 187 -5.25 -18.21 -5.90
CA LYS A 187 -5.23 -18.98 -7.14
C LYS A 187 -4.20 -18.35 -8.07
N PHE A 188 -3.10 -19.06 -8.32
CA PHE A 188 -2.09 -18.65 -9.28
C PHE A 188 -2.51 -19.10 -10.70
N GLY A 189 -2.41 -18.21 -11.66
CA GLY A 189 -2.64 -18.52 -13.07
C GLY A 189 -3.09 -17.29 -13.86
N LEU A 190 -2.43 -17.07 -14.99
CA LEU A 190 -2.75 -15.98 -15.93
C LEU A 190 -3.90 -16.37 -16.92
N HIS A 191 -4.41 -17.60 -16.85
CA HIS A 191 -5.46 -18.08 -17.76
C HIS A 191 -6.76 -17.30 -17.51
N GLY A 192 -7.19 -16.55 -18.51
CA GLY A 192 -8.44 -15.77 -18.48
C GLY A 192 -8.29 -14.30 -18.07
N LEU A 193 -7.07 -13.81 -17.77
CA LEU A 193 -6.83 -12.38 -17.49
C LEU A 193 -6.61 -11.54 -18.77
N GLY A 194 -6.58 -12.16 -19.94
CA GLY A 194 -6.28 -11.51 -21.22
C GLY A 194 -7.29 -11.77 -22.35
N LYS A 195 -8.54 -12.14 -22.01
CA LYS A 195 -9.61 -12.28 -23.00
C LYS A 195 -10.59 -11.13 -22.95
#